data_261b0d39a03cc6fc0fc75f0620da928f
#
_entry.id   261b0d39a03cc6fc0fc75f0620da928f
#
_cell.length_a   1.000
_cell.length_b   1.000
_cell.length_c   1.000
_cell.angle_alpha   90.00
_cell.angle_beta   90.00
_cell.angle_gamma   90.00
#
_symmetry.space_group_name_H-M   'P 1'
#
loop_
_entity.id
_entity.type
_entity.pdbx_description
1 polymer ?
#
loop_
_entity_poly.entity_id
_entity_poly.type
_entity_poly.pdbx_seq_one_letter_code
_entity_poly.pdbx_strand_id
1 'polypeptide(L)'
;LHPETFGFIFETLCIRDLRVYADALDGEVYHYRDKNNLECDAVLHRRNGSFGLIEIKLGGDAAVEHGASTLRMLAAKIDVEKMGKPSFLMVLTAVGDFAYQREDGVLVVPICCLRD
;
A
#
# COMPACT_ATOMS: atom_id res chain seq x y z
N LEU A 1 -14.42 -19.13 -9.90
CA LEU A 1 -14.17 -18.41 -8.65
C LEU A 1 -14.82 -17.03 -8.73
N HIS A 2 -15.59 -16.70 -7.73
CA HIS A 2 -16.29 -15.43 -7.68
C HIS A 2 -15.28 -14.27 -7.58
N PRO A 3 -15.45 -13.17 -8.33
CA PRO A 3 -14.48 -12.05 -8.31
C PRO A 3 -14.22 -11.46 -6.92
N GLU A 4 -15.22 -11.36 -6.07
CA GLU A 4 -15.05 -10.86 -4.70
C GLU A 4 -14.18 -11.80 -3.87
N THR A 5 -14.38 -13.11 -4.04
CA THR A 5 -13.56 -14.12 -3.36
C THR A 5 -12.12 -14.05 -3.84
N PHE A 6 -11.91 -13.88 -5.14
CA PHE A 6 -10.58 -13.75 -5.70
C PHE A 6 -9.87 -12.51 -5.14
N GLY A 7 -10.57 -11.38 -5.09
CA GLY A 7 -10.02 -10.14 -4.53
C GLY A 7 -9.62 -10.29 -3.07
N PHE A 8 -10.45 -10.97 -2.28
CA PHE A 8 -10.16 -11.22 -0.87
C PHE A 8 -8.92 -12.11 -0.71
N ILE A 9 -8.82 -13.18 -1.50
CA ILE A 9 -7.66 -14.07 -1.46
C ILE A 9 -6.40 -13.32 -1.86
N PHE A 10 -6.46 -12.53 -2.93
CA PHE A 10 -5.33 -11.74 -3.38
C PHE A 10 -4.86 -10.78 -2.29
N GLU A 11 -5.79 -10.04 -1.68
CA GLU A 11 -5.45 -9.10 -0.60
C GLU A 11 -4.77 -9.82 0.56
N THR A 12 -5.29 -10.98 0.95
CA THR A 12 -4.72 -11.80 2.03
C THR A 12 -3.28 -12.21 1.70
N LEU A 13 -3.04 -12.65 0.46
CA LEU A 13 -1.69 -13.03 0.01
C LEU A 13 -0.75 -11.83 0.01
N CYS A 14 -1.23 -10.66 -0.42
CA CYS A 14 -0.44 -9.44 -0.42
C CYS A 14 -0.03 -9.05 1.00
N ILE A 15 -0.94 -9.11 1.96
CA ILE A 15 -0.63 -8.77 3.35
C ILE A 15 0.42 -9.74 3.90
N ARG A 16 0.30 -11.02 3.59
CA ARG A 16 1.29 -12.01 4.00
C ARG A 16 2.68 -11.68 3.44
N ASP A 17 2.76 -11.41 2.15
CA ASP A 17 4.03 -11.09 1.50
C ASP A 17 4.61 -9.77 2.02
N LEU A 18 3.75 -8.78 2.27
CA LEU A 18 4.18 -7.51 2.86
C LEU A 18 4.76 -7.70 4.26
N ARG A 19 4.19 -8.61 5.06
CA ARG A 19 4.72 -8.91 6.40
C ARG A 19 6.12 -9.51 6.32
N VAL A 20 6.35 -10.41 5.38
CA VAL A 20 7.68 -10.99 5.16
C VAL A 20 8.66 -9.90 4.74
N TYR A 21 8.25 -9.04 3.82
CA TYR A 21 9.06 -7.93 3.35
C TYR A 21 9.37 -6.95 4.51
N ALA A 22 8.35 -6.62 5.32
CA ALA A 22 8.52 -5.72 6.45
C ALA A 22 9.47 -6.29 7.50
N ASP A 23 9.38 -7.59 7.78
CA ASP A 23 10.33 -8.25 8.70
C ASP A 23 11.77 -8.07 8.25
N ALA A 24 12.03 -8.20 6.96
CA ALA A 24 13.36 -8.01 6.40
C ALA A 24 13.87 -6.57 6.57
N LEU A 25 12.95 -5.60 6.64
CA LEU A 25 13.25 -4.18 6.83
C LEU A 25 13.15 -3.74 8.29
N ASP A 26 12.97 -4.67 9.22
CA ASP A 26 12.78 -4.38 10.63
C ASP A 26 11.55 -3.49 10.87
N GLY A 27 10.43 -3.92 10.29
CA GLY A 27 9.16 -3.19 10.36
C GLY A 27 7.98 -4.10 10.57
N GLU A 28 6.80 -3.50 10.64
CA GLU A 28 5.53 -4.20 10.83
C GLU A 28 4.50 -3.66 9.85
N VAL A 29 3.46 -4.46 9.59
CA VAL A 29 2.36 -4.11 8.69
C VAL A 29 1.09 -4.01 9.51
N TYR A 30 0.37 -2.90 9.34
CA TYR A 30 -0.89 -2.63 10.01
C TYR A 30 -1.97 -2.31 9.00
N HIS A 31 -3.22 -2.61 9.34
CA HIS A 31 -4.38 -2.05 8.66
C HIS A 31 -4.76 -0.77 9.40
N TYR A 32 -5.04 0.31 8.66
CA TYR A 32 -5.43 1.58 9.27
C TYR A 32 -6.89 1.88 8.99
N ARG A 33 -7.60 2.26 10.02
CA ARG A 33 -8.97 2.75 9.93
C ARG A 33 -9.24 3.70 11.08
N ASP A 34 -9.79 4.87 10.79
CA ASP A 34 -10.12 5.82 11.84
C ASP A 34 -11.63 6.02 11.98
N LYS A 35 -12.03 6.83 12.94
CA LYS A 35 -13.44 7.11 13.22
C LYS A 35 -14.14 7.93 12.14
N ASN A 36 -13.39 8.52 11.23
CA ASN A 36 -13.91 9.27 10.09
C ASN A 36 -14.03 8.41 8.83
N ASN A 37 -13.91 7.10 8.98
CA ASN A 37 -13.91 6.11 7.89
C ASN A 37 -12.77 6.27 6.89
N LEU A 38 -11.69 6.94 7.27
CA LEU A 38 -10.46 6.92 6.51
C LEU A 38 -9.81 5.56 6.71
N GLU A 39 -9.48 4.91 5.62
CA GLU A 39 -8.98 3.55 5.64
C GLU A 39 -7.81 3.40 4.66
N CYS A 40 -6.78 2.67 5.10
CA CYS A 40 -5.66 2.29 4.26
C CYS A 40 -5.48 0.78 4.35
N ASP A 41 -5.34 0.12 3.21
CA ASP A 41 -5.23 -1.34 3.16
C ASP A 41 -4.05 -1.84 3.98
N ALA A 42 -2.91 -1.17 3.91
CA ALA A 42 -1.75 -1.54 4.70
C ALA A 42 -0.88 -0.32 4.98
N VAL A 43 -0.34 -0.27 6.19
CA VAL A 43 0.69 0.70 6.58
C VAL A 43 1.92 -0.10 6.97
N LEU A 44 3.04 0.14 6.30
CA LEU A 44 4.31 -0.48 6.64
C LEU A 44 5.06 0.50 7.54
N HIS A 45 5.23 0.14 8.80
CA HIS A 45 5.88 0.98 9.81
C HIS A 45 7.21 0.37 10.20
N ARG A 46 8.28 1.12 10.05
CA ARG A 46 9.61 0.66 10.41
C ARG A 46 9.96 1.07 11.85
N ARG A 47 10.88 0.33 12.45
CA ARG A 47 11.32 0.60 13.82
C ARG A 47 11.90 2.01 13.98
N ASN A 48 12.51 2.57 12.95
CA ASN A 48 13.07 3.93 12.98
C ASN A 48 12.00 5.04 12.95
N GLY A 49 10.72 4.67 12.91
CA GLY A 49 9.60 5.61 12.87
C GLY A 49 9.11 5.96 11.48
N SER A 50 9.85 5.62 10.42
CA SER A 50 9.39 5.88 9.06
C SER A 50 8.24 4.92 8.71
N PHE A 51 7.34 5.39 7.84
CA PHE A 51 6.20 4.57 7.42
C PHE A 51 5.81 4.85 5.98
N GLY A 52 5.20 3.87 5.35
CA GLY A 52 4.64 4.00 4.01
C GLY A 52 3.19 3.56 3.99
N LEU A 53 2.39 4.14 3.08
CA LEU A 53 0.98 3.81 2.90
C LEU A 53 0.83 2.98 1.63
N ILE A 54 0.04 1.92 1.71
CA ILE A 54 -0.08 0.94 0.63
C ILE A 54 -1.56 0.66 0.38
N GLU A 55 -1.98 0.77 -0.89
CA GLU A 55 -3.29 0.33 -1.35
C GLU A 55 -3.10 -0.90 -2.24
N ILE A 56 -3.96 -1.89 -2.08
CA ILE A 56 -3.89 -3.15 -2.82
C ILE A 56 -4.99 -3.14 -3.89
N LYS A 57 -4.59 -3.28 -5.15
CA LYS A 57 -5.48 -3.30 -6.30
C LYS A 57 -5.13 -4.47 -7.21
N LEU A 58 -6.15 -5.05 -7.87
CA LEU A 58 -5.87 -6.16 -8.79
C LEU A 58 -5.03 -5.73 -9.98
N GLY A 59 -5.25 -4.52 -10.48
CA GLY A 59 -4.52 -3.98 -11.62
C GLY A 59 -5.45 -3.24 -12.57
N GLY A 60 -4.86 -2.71 -13.64
CA GLY A 60 -5.56 -1.88 -14.62
C GLY A 60 -5.45 -0.39 -14.28
N ASP A 61 -5.49 0.45 -15.31
CA ASP A 61 -5.22 1.89 -15.16
C ASP A 61 -6.21 2.57 -14.23
N ALA A 62 -7.49 2.23 -14.31
CA ALA A 62 -8.51 2.84 -13.46
C ALA A 62 -8.32 2.46 -11.98
N ALA A 63 -7.99 1.21 -11.71
CA ALA A 63 -7.75 0.75 -10.33
C ALA A 63 -6.50 1.40 -9.75
N VAL A 64 -5.44 1.50 -10.53
CA VAL A 64 -4.19 2.15 -10.11
C VAL A 64 -4.44 3.63 -9.82
N GLU A 65 -5.17 4.33 -10.70
CA GLU A 65 -5.51 5.74 -10.51
C GLU A 65 -6.33 5.93 -9.23
N HIS A 66 -7.30 5.05 -8.99
CA HIS A 66 -8.12 5.11 -7.78
C HIS A 66 -7.26 4.89 -6.52
N GLY A 67 -6.37 3.91 -6.56
CA GLY A 67 -5.46 3.65 -5.44
C GLY A 67 -4.53 4.82 -5.16
N ALA A 68 -3.95 5.39 -6.21
CA ALA A 68 -3.07 6.55 -6.08
C ALA A 68 -3.79 7.76 -5.51
N SER A 69 -5.03 8.01 -5.96
CA SER A 69 -5.85 9.10 -5.46
C SER A 69 -6.17 8.93 -3.97
N THR A 70 -6.53 7.71 -3.57
CA THR A 70 -6.79 7.39 -2.16
C THR A 70 -5.56 7.64 -1.30
N LEU A 71 -4.39 7.19 -1.76
CA LEU A 71 -3.13 7.38 -1.02
C LEU A 71 -2.77 8.85 -0.86
N ARG A 72 -2.95 9.65 -1.91
CA ARG A 72 -2.68 11.09 -1.84
C ARG A 72 -3.64 11.79 -0.88
N MET A 73 -4.90 11.40 -0.88
CA MET A 73 -5.89 11.93 0.06
C MET A 73 -5.52 11.58 1.50
N LEU A 74 -5.16 10.34 1.76
CA LEU A 74 -4.74 9.88 3.09
C LEU A 74 -3.51 10.65 3.56
N ALA A 75 -2.51 10.79 2.70
CA ALA A 75 -1.28 11.51 3.03
C ALA A 75 -1.56 12.98 3.39
N ALA A 76 -2.52 13.61 2.70
CA ALA A 76 -2.89 14.99 2.97
C ALA A 76 -3.62 15.16 4.30
N LYS A 77 -4.27 14.10 4.80
CA LYS A 77 -5.04 14.15 6.05
C LYS A 77 -4.27 13.70 7.28
N ILE A 78 -3.08 13.14 7.09
CA ILE A 78 -2.23 12.73 8.20
C ILE A 78 -1.70 13.96 8.93
N ASP A 79 -1.71 13.90 10.26
CA ASP A 79 -1.12 14.94 11.10
C ASP A 79 0.40 14.84 11.03
N VAL A 80 1.00 15.66 10.18
CA VAL A 80 2.44 15.66 9.93
C VAL A 80 3.23 15.99 11.19
N GLU A 81 2.69 16.81 12.08
CA GLU A 81 3.39 17.16 13.32
C GLU A 81 3.53 15.97 14.27
N LYS A 82 2.53 15.09 14.28
CA LYS A 82 2.54 13.91 15.16
C LYS A 82 3.21 12.71 14.51
N MET A 83 2.97 12.49 13.22
CA MET A 83 3.37 11.25 12.54
C MET A 83 4.50 11.43 11.55
N GLY A 84 4.76 12.68 11.12
CA GLY A 84 5.67 12.93 10.02
C GLY A 84 5.01 12.63 8.67
N LYS A 85 5.77 12.84 7.60
CA LYS A 85 5.30 12.51 6.26
C LYS A 85 5.55 11.04 5.96
N PRO A 86 4.64 10.37 5.21
CA PRO A 86 4.95 9.03 4.70
C PRO A 86 6.23 9.04 3.87
N SER A 87 7.05 8.02 4.04
CA SER A 87 8.28 7.85 3.24
C SER A 87 7.95 7.48 1.82
N PHE A 88 6.83 6.79 1.59
CA PHE A 88 6.38 6.40 0.25
C PHE A 88 4.88 6.16 0.26
N LEU A 89 4.30 6.26 -0.94
CA LEU A 89 2.93 5.86 -1.23
C LEU A 89 3.03 4.80 -2.32
N MET A 90 2.36 3.65 -2.15
CA MET A 90 2.48 2.52 -3.06
C MET A 90 1.13 1.92 -3.37
N VAL A 91 0.87 1.67 -4.66
CA VAL A 91 -0.20 0.79 -5.11
C VAL A 91 0.43 -0.57 -5.43
N LEU A 92 0.02 -1.59 -4.71
CA LEU A 92 0.49 -2.97 -4.92
C LEU A 92 -0.52 -3.69 -5.80
N THR A 93 -0.06 -4.25 -6.94
CA THR A 93 -0.95 -4.83 -7.93
C THR A 93 -0.68 -6.33 -8.13
N ALA A 94 -1.70 -7.03 -8.63
CA ALA A 94 -1.57 -8.45 -9.01
C ALA A 94 -0.79 -8.62 -10.30
N VAL A 95 -0.95 -7.69 -11.24
CA VAL A 95 -0.40 -7.80 -12.59
C VAL A 95 0.52 -6.64 -12.90
N GLY A 96 1.49 -6.89 -13.73
CA GLY A 96 2.47 -5.90 -14.18
C GLY A 96 3.83 -6.56 -14.37
N ASP A 97 4.63 -6.02 -15.27
CA ASP A 97 5.94 -6.56 -15.62
C ASP A 97 7.07 -5.90 -14.83
N PHE A 98 6.85 -4.70 -14.35
CA PHE A 98 7.87 -3.94 -13.64
C PHE A 98 7.25 -2.92 -12.69
N ALA A 99 8.01 -2.53 -11.67
CA ALA A 99 7.63 -1.44 -10.77
C ALA A 99 8.00 -0.10 -11.40
N TYR A 100 7.20 0.92 -11.13
CA TYR A 100 7.47 2.26 -11.63
C TYR A 100 6.93 3.32 -10.67
N GLN A 101 7.41 4.54 -10.82
CA GLN A 101 6.91 5.69 -10.06
C GLN A 101 6.09 6.57 -10.99
N ARG A 102 4.89 6.92 -10.54
CA ARG A 102 3.99 7.84 -11.27
C ARG A 102 4.50 9.28 -11.17
N GLU A 103 3.96 10.15 -12.03
CA GLU A 103 4.28 11.58 -11.99
C GLU A 103 3.91 12.22 -10.65
N ASP A 104 2.86 11.72 -9.99
CA ASP A 104 2.44 12.21 -8.67
C ASP A 104 3.28 11.66 -7.51
N GLY A 105 4.32 10.87 -7.81
CA GLY A 105 5.21 10.29 -6.83
C GLY A 105 4.76 8.95 -6.26
N VAL A 106 3.55 8.51 -6.56
CA VAL A 106 3.05 7.21 -6.08
C VAL A 106 3.74 6.07 -6.82
N LEU A 107 4.27 5.11 -6.06
CA LEU A 107 4.87 3.91 -6.61
C LEU A 107 3.78 2.92 -7.02
N VAL A 108 3.99 2.24 -8.14
CA VAL A 108 3.14 1.12 -8.57
C VAL A 108 4.03 -0.11 -8.63
N VAL A 109 3.71 -1.12 -7.82
CA VAL A 109 4.57 -2.28 -7.66
C VAL A 109 3.73 -3.55 -7.85
N PRO A 110 3.99 -4.33 -8.91
CA PRO A 110 3.40 -5.67 -9.03
C PRO A 110 3.92 -6.56 -7.89
N ILE A 111 3.05 -7.43 -7.37
CA ILE A 111 3.41 -8.28 -6.22
C ILE A 111 4.66 -9.12 -6.51
N CYS A 112 4.84 -9.56 -7.76
CA CYS A 112 6.02 -10.33 -8.15
C CYS A 112 7.33 -9.55 -8.07
N CYS A 113 7.25 -8.22 -8.00
CA CYS A 113 8.41 -7.33 -7.89
C CYS A 113 8.71 -6.93 -6.43
N LEU A 114 7.88 -7.37 -5.48
CA LEU A 114 8.08 -7.03 -4.07
C LEU A 114 9.18 -7.93 -3.51
N ARG A 115 10.34 -7.32 -3.25
CA ARG A 115 11.53 -8.03 -2.75
C ARG A 115 12.24 -7.21 -1.68
N ASP A 116 12.88 -7.92 -0.78
CA ASP A 116 13.77 -7.34 0.24
C ASP A 116 15.18 -7.11 -0.28
#